data_326d890c2faba6be390458040b115dc6
#
_entry.id   326d890c2faba6be390458040b115dc6
#
_cell.length_a   1.000
_cell.length_b   1.000
_cell.length_c   1.000
_cell.angle_alpha   90.00
_cell.angle_beta   90.00
_cell.angle_gamma   90.00
#
_symmetry.space_group_name_H-M   'P 1'
#
loop_
_entity.id
_entity.type
_entity.pdbx_description
1 polymer ?
#
loop_
_entity_poly.entity_id
_entity_poly.type
_entity_poly.pdbx_seq_one_letter_code
_entity_poly.pdbx_strand_id
1 'polypeptide(L)'
;MFTPEDLDLFAEKGIDVHTVEEQLVSFKSGFPFLRILSSASVGNGILSLDEQQTQYYLDLWEGYLKDNHKVVKIVPASGAASRMFKDLFAFLSADYSEPQTDFEKKFFNSIEHFAFYSDLDEACLKNEGRSITDLIESGNYKAVVSNLLEAKGLNYGSLPKGLLKFHRYATNNRTAMEEHLTEGALYAASSDGEVNIHFTVSHEHLADFKALVAKKKVDYERRYGVRYHISFSEQKPSTDTIAVDANNEPFRENGRPLFRPGGHGALIENLNDIDAEIIFVKNIDNVVPDRLKEPTVRFKKIIGGVLVSLQTEINRYITMLKSGKYTIDDLREMIQFLHKKLFVRNEETKHLEDAELALYLLRKLNRPIRVCGMVRNSGEPGGGPFIAYNQDGTTSLQIWESSQIDMSNPDAKEQFESGTHFNPVDLVCAVRDNKGEKYDLPKYVDKNTGFISLKSKNGRELKALELPGLWNGAMSDWSTVFVEVPAETFNPVKTVNDLLRPQHQ
;
A
#
# COMPACT_ATOMS: atom_id res chain seq x y z
N MET A 1 0.59 -1.95 -36.13
CA MET A 1 -0.83 -2.31 -36.38
C MET A 1 -1.05 -3.65 -35.74
N PHE A 2 -2.12 -3.81 -34.96
CA PHE A 2 -2.43 -5.06 -34.24
C PHE A 2 -3.11 -6.04 -35.17
N THR A 3 -2.84 -7.35 -34.99
CA THR A 3 -3.53 -8.41 -35.74
C THR A 3 -4.91 -8.69 -35.14
N PRO A 4 -5.82 -9.40 -35.84
CA PRO A 4 -7.09 -9.81 -35.26
C PRO A 4 -6.91 -10.62 -33.96
N GLU A 5 -5.91 -11.50 -33.89
CA GLU A 5 -5.59 -12.31 -32.71
C GLU A 5 -5.10 -11.44 -31.52
N ASP A 6 -4.43 -10.30 -31.81
CA ASP A 6 -4.06 -9.34 -30.78
C ASP A 6 -5.31 -8.66 -30.19
N LEU A 7 -6.25 -8.27 -31.06
CA LEU A 7 -7.50 -7.64 -30.64
C LEU A 7 -8.38 -8.58 -29.80
N ASP A 8 -8.41 -9.86 -30.19
CA ASP A 8 -9.10 -10.90 -29.41
C ASP A 8 -8.49 -11.05 -28.01
N LEU A 9 -7.15 -11.03 -27.89
CA LEU A 9 -6.46 -11.07 -26.62
C LEU A 9 -6.79 -9.85 -25.74
N PHE A 10 -6.88 -8.65 -26.35
CA PHE A 10 -7.25 -7.43 -25.62
C PHE A 10 -8.67 -7.54 -25.09
N ALA A 11 -9.60 -8.04 -25.91
CA ALA A 11 -10.98 -8.26 -25.52
C ALA A 11 -11.11 -9.32 -24.41
N GLU A 12 -10.36 -10.43 -24.46
CA GLU A 12 -10.29 -11.44 -23.41
C GLU A 12 -9.86 -10.85 -22.06
N LYS A 13 -8.91 -9.91 -22.09
CA LYS A 13 -8.44 -9.21 -20.88
C LYS A 13 -9.34 -8.06 -20.45
N GLY A 14 -10.28 -7.62 -21.27
CA GLY A 14 -11.09 -6.43 -21.05
C GLY A 14 -10.28 -5.12 -21.18
N ILE A 15 -9.23 -5.12 -22.00
CA ILE A 15 -8.39 -3.95 -22.26
C ILE A 15 -8.85 -3.29 -23.57
N ASP A 16 -9.16 -2.00 -23.52
CA ASP A 16 -9.48 -1.23 -24.72
C ASP A 16 -8.25 -1.01 -25.59
N VAL A 17 -8.42 -1.09 -26.92
CA VAL A 17 -7.33 -0.89 -27.90
C VAL A 17 -6.68 0.48 -27.71
N HIS A 18 -7.48 1.51 -27.46
CA HIS A 18 -6.98 2.87 -27.24
C HIS A 18 -6.08 2.94 -26.02
N THR A 19 -6.39 2.19 -24.95
CA THR A 19 -5.52 2.09 -23.76
C THR A 19 -4.16 1.50 -24.12
N VAL A 20 -4.12 0.45 -24.96
CA VAL A 20 -2.86 -0.14 -25.42
C VAL A 20 -2.05 0.86 -26.26
N GLU A 21 -2.72 1.61 -27.13
CA GLU A 21 -2.09 2.64 -27.94
C GLU A 21 -1.51 3.77 -27.07
N GLU A 22 -2.24 4.25 -26.06
CA GLU A 22 -1.73 5.22 -25.07
C GLU A 22 -0.50 4.69 -24.35
N GLN A 23 -0.49 3.41 -23.96
CA GLN A 23 0.67 2.77 -23.32
C GLN A 23 1.89 2.74 -24.26
N LEU A 24 1.70 2.41 -25.54
CA LEU A 24 2.77 2.44 -26.53
C LEU A 24 3.33 3.85 -26.77
N VAL A 25 2.48 4.86 -26.75
CA VAL A 25 2.91 6.25 -26.79
C VAL A 25 3.78 6.58 -25.58
N SER A 26 3.35 6.15 -24.38
CA SER A 26 4.09 6.37 -23.13
C SER A 26 5.49 5.74 -23.16
N PHE A 27 5.68 4.57 -23.79
CA PHE A 27 7.01 3.98 -23.96
C PHE A 27 7.92 4.83 -24.86
N LYS A 28 7.37 5.52 -25.85
CA LYS A 28 8.13 6.37 -26.78
C LYS A 28 8.45 7.74 -26.20
N SER A 29 7.50 8.36 -25.48
CA SER A 29 7.65 9.70 -24.90
C SER A 29 8.29 9.71 -23.52
N GLY A 30 8.23 8.59 -22.79
CA GLY A 30 8.48 8.55 -21.34
C GLY A 30 7.40 9.26 -20.54
N PHE A 31 7.60 9.32 -19.23
CA PHE A 31 6.79 10.10 -18.31
C PHE A 31 7.54 11.38 -17.90
N PRO A 32 6.86 12.52 -17.75
CA PRO A 32 7.51 13.73 -17.30
C PRO A 32 7.97 13.59 -15.84
N PHE A 33 9.07 14.22 -15.49
CA PHE A 33 9.41 14.40 -14.09
C PHE A 33 8.42 15.31 -13.40
N LEU A 34 8.13 15.01 -12.15
CA LEU A 34 7.17 15.74 -11.35
C LEU A 34 7.83 16.99 -10.72
N ARG A 35 7.08 18.08 -10.64
CA ARG A 35 7.58 19.36 -10.12
C ARG A 35 7.24 19.47 -8.64
N ILE A 36 8.26 19.44 -7.79
CA ILE A 36 8.12 19.71 -6.36
C ILE A 36 8.30 21.21 -6.08
N LEU A 37 7.48 21.73 -5.17
CA LEU A 37 7.65 23.03 -4.55
C LEU A 37 8.57 22.93 -3.34
N SER A 38 8.31 21.95 -2.47
CA SER A 38 9.15 21.62 -1.32
C SER A 38 8.86 20.21 -0.79
N SER A 39 9.78 19.63 -0.03
CA SER A 39 9.46 18.50 0.86
C SER A 39 8.46 18.96 1.91
N ALA A 40 7.52 18.08 2.27
CA ALA A 40 6.64 18.33 3.40
C ALA A 40 7.37 17.98 4.71
N SER A 41 7.15 18.82 5.72
CA SER A 41 7.73 18.66 7.05
C SER A 41 6.73 19.07 8.13
N VAL A 42 7.03 18.80 9.39
CA VAL A 42 6.19 19.27 10.51
C VAL A 42 6.07 20.79 10.46
N GLY A 43 4.83 21.28 10.50
CA GLY A 43 4.50 22.71 10.35
C GLY A 43 4.44 23.19 8.88
N ASN A 44 4.89 22.39 7.92
CA ASN A 44 4.78 22.67 6.48
C ASN A 44 4.29 21.42 5.73
N GLY A 45 3.02 21.11 5.84
CA GLY A 45 2.36 19.99 5.15
C GLY A 45 2.16 18.74 6.03
N ILE A 46 2.88 18.58 7.12
CA ILE A 46 2.71 17.47 8.08
C ILE A 46 2.19 18.03 9.40
N LEU A 47 1.06 17.49 9.87
CA LEU A 47 0.49 17.78 11.18
C LEU A 47 1.26 16.98 12.24
N SER A 48 1.75 17.66 13.27
CA SER A 48 2.17 17.05 14.52
C SER A 48 1.14 17.43 15.59
N LEU A 49 0.62 16.44 16.28
CA LEU A 49 -0.51 16.59 17.21
C LEU A 49 -0.02 16.66 18.66
N ASP A 50 -0.52 17.61 19.42
CA ASP A 50 -0.37 17.62 20.87
C ASP A 50 -1.31 16.62 21.56
N GLU A 51 -1.18 16.46 22.87
CA GLU A 51 -1.98 15.49 23.65
C GLU A 51 -3.48 15.80 23.59
N GLN A 52 -3.87 17.09 23.63
CA GLN A 52 -5.27 17.49 23.58
C GLN A 52 -5.89 17.19 22.20
N GLN A 53 -5.17 17.50 21.14
CA GLN A 53 -5.58 17.17 19.76
C GLN A 53 -5.65 15.66 19.54
N THR A 54 -4.67 14.93 20.05
CA THR A 54 -4.63 13.47 20.00
C THR A 54 -5.89 12.87 20.65
N GLN A 55 -6.23 13.30 21.86
CA GLN A 55 -7.43 12.81 22.54
C GLN A 55 -8.71 13.20 21.81
N TYR A 56 -8.80 14.42 21.29
CA TYR A 56 -9.94 14.86 20.48
C TYR A 56 -10.19 13.96 19.26
N TYR A 57 -9.14 13.59 18.50
CA TYR A 57 -9.29 12.73 17.34
C TYR A 57 -9.59 11.27 17.71
N LEU A 58 -9.04 10.78 18.84
CA LEU A 58 -9.44 9.46 19.37
C LEU A 58 -10.93 9.41 19.71
N ASP A 59 -11.43 10.43 20.41
CA ASP A 59 -12.85 10.52 20.78
C ASP A 59 -13.76 10.61 19.54
N LEU A 60 -13.34 11.37 18.52
CA LEU A 60 -14.07 11.44 17.24
C LEU A 60 -14.16 10.08 16.55
N TRP A 61 -13.05 9.34 16.50
CA TRP A 61 -13.03 8.02 15.89
C TRP A 61 -13.91 7.02 16.65
N GLU A 62 -13.82 7.01 17.96
CA GLU A 62 -14.67 6.16 18.80
C GLU A 62 -16.15 6.53 18.70
N GLY A 63 -16.46 7.82 18.59
CA GLY A 63 -17.81 8.30 18.30
C GLY A 63 -18.32 7.80 16.96
N TYR A 64 -17.50 7.91 15.90
CA TYR A 64 -17.84 7.45 14.55
C TYR A 64 -18.15 5.94 14.51
N LEU A 65 -17.38 5.13 15.21
CA LEU A 65 -17.62 3.68 15.28
C LEU A 65 -18.93 3.32 15.99
N LYS A 66 -19.42 4.18 16.93
CA LYS A 66 -20.68 3.95 17.64
C LYS A 66 -21.91 4.06 16.74
N ASP A 67 -21.82 4.81 15.65
CA ASP A 67 -22.90 4.97 14.68
C ASP A 67 -22.95 3.84 13.64
N ASN A 68 -22.15 2.79 13.81
CA ASN A 68 -22.08 1.59 12.98
C ASN A 68 -21.80 1.86 11.50
N HIS A 69 -21.00 2.88 11.23
CA HIS A 69 -20.50 3.15 9.88
C HIS A 69 -19.69 1.98 9.33
N LYS A 70 -19.85 1.71 8.04
CA LYS A 70 -19.10 0.62 7.39
C LYS A 70 -17.65 1.01 7.14
N VAL A 71 -16.78 0.50 8.00
CA VAL A 71 -15.32 0.62 7.88
C VAL A 71 -14.77 -0.67 7.29
N VAL A 72 -13.89 -0.56 6.29
CA VAL A 72 -13.19 -1.71 5.70
C VAL A 72 -11.68 -1.51 5.83
N LYS A 73 -10.96 -2.55 6.21
CA LYS A 73 -9.50 -2.60 6.16
C LYS A 73 -9.08 -3.32 4.89
N ILE A 74 -8.36 -2.65 3.98
CA ILE A 74 -7.78 -3.26 2.78
C ILE A 74 -6.31 -3.57 3.02
N VAL A 75 -5.92 -4.79 2.67
CA VAL A 75 -4.55 -5.27 2.78
C VAL A 75 -4.10 -5.83 1.44
N PRO A 76 -3.26 -5.09 0.68
CA PRO A 76 -2.59 -5.65 -0.49
C PRO A 76 -1.70 -6.83 -0.08
N ALA A 77 -2.00 -8.04 -0.57
CA ALA A 77 -1.37 -9.29 -0.15
C ALA A 77 -0.93 -10.20 -1.31
N SER A 78 -0.98 -9.72 -2.56
CA SER A 78 -0.63 -10.50 -3.75
C SER A 78 0.88 -10.68 -3.97
N GLY A 79 1.73 -9.92 -3.26
CA GLY A 79 3.17 -9.97 -3.44
C GLY A 79 3.79 -11.30 -2.98
N ALA A 80 4.47 -12.02 -3.90
CA ALA A 80 5.23 -13.21 -3.57
C ALA A 80 6.36 -12.91 -2.58
N ALA A 81 6.63 -13.85 -1.68
CA ALA A 81 7.72 -13.73 -0.70
C ALA A 81 9.13 -13.99 -1.30
N SER A 82 9.24 -14.29 -2.58
CA SER A 82 10.52 -14.63 -3.24
C SER A 82 11.63 -13.59 -2.99
N ARG A 83 11.29 -12.30 -2.94
CA ARG A 83 12.26 -11.25 -2.62
C ARG A 83 12.74 -11.31 -1.16
N MET A 84 11.91 -11.76 -0.25
CA MET A 84 12.22 -11.92 1.17
C MET A 84 13.28 -13.01 1.38
N PHE A 85 13.31 -14.01 0.51
CA PHE A 85 14.23 -15.16 0.56
C PHE A 85 15.35 -15.10 -0.49
N LYS A 86 15.58 -13.96 -1.14
CA LYS A 86 16.55 -13.81 -2.24
C LYS A 86 17.94 -14.37 -1.88
N ASP A 87 18.43 -14.04 -0.67
CA ASP A 87 19.76 -14.45 -0.24
C ASP A 87 19.83 -15.96 0.04
N LEU A 88 18.74 -16.58 0.54
CA LEU A 88 18.66 -18.02 0.72
C LEU A 88 18.55 -18.78 -0.60
N PHE A 89 17.87 -18.24 -1.62
CA PHE A 89 17.90 -18.80 -2.98
C PHE A 89 19.31 -18.73 -3.59
N ALA A 90 20.02 -17.61 -3.35
CA ALA A 90 21.41 -17.47 -3.78
C ALA A 90 22.29 -18.52 -3.09
N PHE A 91 22.11 -18.75 -1.78
CA PHE A 91 22.83 -19.79 -1.03
C PHE A 91 22.54 -21.19 -1.57
N LEU A 92 21.29 -21.53 -1.90
CA LEU A 92 20.98 -22.84 -2.52
C LEU A 92 21.74 -23.08 -3.83
N SER A 93 21.90 -22.03 -4.63
CA SER A 93 22.55 -22.07 -5.96
C SER A 93 24.06 -21.89 -5.90
N ALA A 94 24.63 -21.53 -4.74
CA ALA A 94 26.05 -21.28 -4.58
C ALA A 94 26.88 -22.56 -4.72
N ASP A 95 28.15 -22.42 -5.04
CA ASP A 95 29.15 -23.52 -5.15
C ASP A 95 29.73 -23.95 -3.78
N TYR A 96 29.42 -23.22 -2.72
CA TYR A 96 29.75 -23.55 -1.32
C TYR A 96 28.55 -24.14 -0.58
N SER A 97 28.80 -24.93 0.48
CA SER A 97 27.78 -25.61 1.26
C SER A 97 27.58 -25.07 2.68
N GLU A 98 28.53 -24.30 3.19
CA GLU A 98 28.48 -23.70 4.53
C GLU A 98 28.20 -22.19 4.43
N PRO A 99 27.50 -21.59 5.42
CA PRO A 99 27.18 -20.16 5.44
C PRO A 99 28.43 -19.28 5.40
N GLN A 100 28.53 -18.43 4.38
CA GLN A 100 29.68 -17.53 4.20
C GLN A 100 29.34 -16.07 4.48
N THR A 101 28.18 -15.59 4.03
CA THR A 101 27.76 -14.20 4.22
C THR A 101 27.23 -13.94 5.63
N ASP A 102 27.28 -12.70 6.08
CA ASP A 102 26.72 -12.29 7.38
C ASP A 102 25.21 -12.57 7.45
N PHE A 103 24.50 -12.45 6.33
CA PHE A 103 23.08 -12.78 6.25
C PHE A 103 22.83 -14.26 6.52
N GLU A 104 23.56 -15.15 5.85
CA GLU A 104 23.47 -16.61 6.01
C GLU A 104 23.83 -17.04 7.42
N LYS A 105 24.95 -16.52 7.96
CA LYS A 105 25.40 -16.80 9.33
C LYS A 105 24.35 -16.38 10.33
N LYS A 106 23.78 -15.17 10.19
CA LYS A 106 22.72 -14.67 11.07
C LYS A 106 21.48 -15.56 11.00
N PHE A 107 21.07 -15.99 9.80
CA PHE A 107 19.91 -16.86 9.60
C PHE A 107 20.09 -18.18 10.38
N PHE A 108 21.20 -18.90 10.16
CA PHE A 108 21.42 -20.21 10.78
C PHE A 108 21.73 -20.13 12.28
N ASN A 109 22.48 -19.13 12.73
CA ASN A 109 22.80 -18.95 14.17
C ASN A 109 21.56 -18.59 15.00
N SER A 110 20.50 -18.13 14.37
CA SER A 110 19.27 -17.70 15.04
C SER A 110 18.02 -18.44 14.54
N ILE A 111 18.22 -19.57 13.86
CA ILE A 111 17.13 -20.28 13.18
C ILE A 111 16.00 -20.70 14.12
N GLU A 112 16.32 -21.03 15.37
CA GLU A 112 15.36 -21.40 16.41
C GLU A 112 14.43 -20.28 16.85
N HIS A 113 14.78 -19.02 16.55
CA HIS A 113 13.99 -17.85 16.90
C HIS A 113 12.87 -17.55 15.88
N PHE A 114 12.90 -18.16 14.70
CA PHE A 114 11.82 -17.97 13.74
C PHE A 114 10.52 -18.67 14.16
N ALA A 115 9.41 -18.01 13.91
CA ALA A 115 8.07 -18.53 14.22
C ALA A 115 7.72 -19.83 13.46
N PHE A 116 8.41 -20.10 12.36
CA PHE A 116 8.24 -21.31 11.54
C PHE A 116 9.22 -22.45 11.91
N TYR A 117 10.07 -22.28 12.91
CA TYR A 117 11.11 -23.25 13.25
C TYR A 117 10.58 -24.68 13.45
N SER A 118 9.52 -24.83 14.25
CA SER A 118 8.95 -26.16 14.54
C SER A 118 8.39 -26.84 13.28
N ASP A 119 7.72 -26.06 12.40
CA ASP A 119 7.18 -26.61 11.15
C ASP A 119 8.31 -27.01 10.20
N LEU A 120 9.41 -26.24 10.20
CA LEU A 120 10.58 -26.53 9.39
C LEU A 120 11.31 -27.77 9.90
N ASP A 121 11.42 -27.93 11.22
CA ASP A 121 12.04 -29.12 11.83
C ASP A 121 11.22 -30.38 11.50
N GLU A 122 9.91 -30.34 11.60
CA GLU A 122 9.01 -31.41 11.17
C GLU A 122 9.19 -31.74 9.68
N ALA A 123 9.34 -30.75 8.82
CA ALA A 123 9.60 -30.96 7.39
C ALA A 123 10.96 -31.62 7.16
N CYS A 124 12.01 -31.22 7.87
CA CYS A 124 13.33 -31.81 7.79
C CYS A 124 13.30 -33.27 8.30
N LEU A 125 12.68 -33.56 9.43
CA LEU A 125 12.51 -34.92 9.95
C LEU A 125 11.77 -35.80 8.95
N LYS A 126 10.72 -35.31 8.33
CA LYS A 126 9.94 -36.07 7.34
C LYS A 126 10.71 -36.36 6.05
N ASN A 127 11.43 -35.37 5.52
CA ASN A 127 12.04 -35.44 4.19
C ASN A 127 13.47 -35.94 4.20
N GLU A 128 14.23 -35.64 5.28
CA GLU A 128 15.67 -35.96 5.41
C GLU A 128 15.93 -37.02 6.52
N GLY A 129 14.91 -37.35 7.33
CA GLY A 129 15.04 -38.25 8.48
C GLY A 129 15.87 -37.69 9.64
N ARG A 130 16.11 -36.39 9.68
CA ARG A 130 17.01 -35.70 10.61
C ARG A 130 16.43 -34.33 11.00
N SER A 131 16.72 -33.93 12.26
CA SER A 131 16.34 -32.61 12.76
C SER A 131 17.18 -31.50 12.09
N ILE A 132 16.72 -30.25 12.20
CA ILE A 132 17.48 -29.07 11.77
C ILE A 132 18.86 -29.07 12.45
N THR A 133 18.92 -29.34 13.74
CA THR A 133 20.17 -29.39 14.51
C THR A 133 21.14 -30.43 13.95
N ASP A 134 20.69 -31.64 13.71
CA ASP A 134 21.53 -32.73 13.15
C ASP A 134 22.02 -32.38 11.74
N LEU A 135 21.17 -31.71 10.91
CA LEU A 135 21.54 -31.30 9.57
C LEU A 135 22.63 -30.20 9.59
N ILE A 136 22.49 -29.23 10.48
CA ILE A 136 23.47 -28.13 10.65
C ILE A 136 24.81 -28.69 11.19
N GLU A 137 24.78 -29.52 12.25
CA GLU A 137 25.98 -30.13 12.83
C GLU A 137 26.77 -31.01 11.83
N SER A 138 26.09 -31.59 10.87
CA SER A 138 26.71 -32.37 9.78
C SER A 138 27.09 -31.54 8.54
N GLY A 139 26.95 -30.20 8.59
CA GLY A 139 27.24 -29.31 7.46
C GLY A 139 26.20 -29.31 6.32
N ASN A 140 25.03 -29.89 6.55
CA ASN A 140 23.98 -30.03 5.52
C ASN A 140 22.99 -28.87 5.52
N TYR A 141 23.50 -27.64 5.52
CA TYR A 141 22.72 -26.40 5.57
C TYR A 141 21.74 -26.24 4.40
N LYS A 142 22.13 -26.66 3.19
CA LYS A 142 21.27 -26.55 1.99
C LYS A 142 20.01 -27.40 2.10
N ALA A 143 20.05 -28.56 2.81
CA ALA A 143 18.86 -29.35 3.05
C ALA A 143 17.82 -28.61 3.91
N VAL A 144 18.26 -27.86 4.92
CA VAL A 144 17.37 -27.02 5.74
C VAL A 144 16.71 -25.94 4.89
N VAL A 145 17.49 -25.20 4.07
CA VAL A 145 16.96 -24.15 3.20
C VAL A 145 16.04 -24.71 2.12
N SER A 146 16.36 -25.86 1.54
CA SER A 146 15.48 -26.55 0.57
C SER A 146 14.13 -26.93 1.21
N ASN A 147 14.12 -27.43 2.44
CA ASN A 147 12.87 -27.72 3.16
C ASN A 147 12.08 -26.46 3.55
N LEU A 148 12.73 -25.32 3.72
CA LEU A 148 12.04 -24.04 3.93
C LEU A 148 11.40 -23.54 2.64
N LEU A 149 12.13 -23.53 1.53
CA LEU A 149 11.76 -22.80 0.31
C LEU A 149 10.96 -23.62 -0.69
N GLU A 150 11.24 -24.93 -0.82
CA GLU A 150 10.70 -25.77 -1.89
C GLU A 150 9.40 -26.49 -1.48
N ALA A 151 8.63 -26.93 -2.50
CA ALA A 151 7.32 -27.58 -2.32
C ALA A 151 7.35 -28.89 -1.51
N LYS A 152 8.52 -29.56 -1.42
CA LYS A 152 8.68 -30.75 -0.58
C LYS A 152 8.56 -30.45 0.93
N GLY A 153 8.87 -29.20 1.33
CA GLY A 153 8.82 -28.75 2.72
C GLY A 153 7.74 -27.67 2.92
N LEU A 154 8.13 -26.48 3.43
CA LEU A 154 7.18 -25.40 3.74
C LEU A 154 6.73 -24.59 2.53
N ASN A 155 7.41 -24.69 1.38
CA ASN A 155 7.12 -23.97 0.16
C ASN A 155 7.15 -22.43 0.30
N TYR A 156 7.88 -21.89 1.27
CA TYR A 156 7.90 -20.45 1.55
C TYR A 156 8.48 -19.62 0.39
N GLY A 157 9.28 -20.23 -0.48
CA GLY A 157 9.81 -19.58 -1.68
C GLY A 157 8.74 -19.17 -2.71
N SER A 158 7.59 -19.86 -2.71
CA SER A 158 6.48 -19.61 -3.65
C SER A 158 5.27 -18.95 -2.98
N LEU A 159 5.12 -19.06 -1.65
CA LEU A 159 3.97 -18.50 -0.95
C LEU A 159 4.04 -16.97 -0.83
N PRO A 160 2.89 -16.28 -0.76
CA PRO A 160 2.84 -14.86 -0.45
C PRO A 160 3.09 -14.61 1.04
N LYS A 161 3.62 -13.43 1.39
CA LYS A 161 3.97 -13.05 2.77
C LYS A 161 2.83 -13.24 3.76
N GLY A 162 1.57 -13.04 3.33
CA GLY A 162 0.40 -13.17 4.19
C GLY A 162 0.22 -14.54 4.82
N LEU A 163 0.72 -15.60 4.17
CA LEU A 163 0.62 -16.99 4.62
C LEU A 163 1.82 -17.49 5.43
N LEU A 164 2.89 -16.68 5.52
CA LEU A 164 4.10 -17.04 6.27
C LEU A 164 3.92 -16.73 7.76
N LYS A 165 4.43 -17.62 8.61
CA LYS A 165 4.49 -17.39 10.06
C LYS A 165 5.52 -16.30 10.38
N PHE A 166 5.04 -15.20 10.93
CA PHE A 166 5.87 -14.03 11.29
C PHE A 166 6.23 -14.00 12.77
N HIS A 167 5.26 -14.25 13.65
CA HIS A 167 5.45 -14.03 15.09
C HIS A 167 5.19 -15.26 15.92
N ARG A 168 6.03 -15.43 16.95
CA ARG A 168 5.92 -16.50 17.96
C ARG A 168 4.94 -16.08 19.06
N TYR A 169 4.14 -17.07 19.49
CA TYR A 169 3.25 -16.94 20.62
C TYR A 169 3.29 -18.24 21.43
N ALA A 170 2.93 -18.17 22.72
CA ALA A 170 3.00 -19.31 23.62
C ALA A 170 2.21 -20.54 23.14
N THR A 171 1.08 -20.32 22.45
CA THR A 171 0.19 -21.40 22.02
C THR A 171 0.12 -21.59 20.50
N ASN A 172 0.20 -20.51 19.75
CA ASN A 172 0.01 -20.55 18.30
C ASN A 172 0.81 -19.44 17.62
N ASN A 173 1.78 -19.79 16.80
CA ASN A 173 2.51 -18.85 15.97
C ASN A 173 1.60 -18.30 14.88
N ARG A 174 1.69 -16.98 14.62
CA ARG A 174 0.79 -16.29 13.70
C ARG A 174 1.44 -15.95 12.38
N THR A 175 0.65 -16.06 11.32
CA THR A 175 0.96 -15.51 10.00
C THR A 175 0.76 -13.99 9.97
N ALA A 176 1.34 -13.33 8.97
CA ALA A 176 1.10 -11.91 8.76
C ALA A 176 -0.39 -11.59 8.56
N MET A 177 -1.14 -12.46 7.86
CA MET A 177 -2.59 -12.32 7.72
C MET A 177 -3.32 -12.35 9.07
N GLU A 178 -2.95 -13.26 9.98
CA GLU A 178 -3.55 -13.36 11.32
C GLU A 178 -3.31 -12.09 12.14
N GLU A 179 -2.14 -11.45 11.99
CA GLU A 179 -1.89 -10.14 12.64
C GLU A 179 -2.81 -9.04 12.10
N HIS A 180 -3.16 -9.07 10.82
CA HIS A 180 -4.14 -8.15 10.26
C HIS A 180 -5.58 -8.40 10.75
N LEU A 181 -5.95 -9.65 11.07
CA LEU A 181 -7.22 -9.96 11.73
C LEU A 181 -7.28 -9.29 13.11
N THR A 182 -6.22 -9.46 13.91
CA THR A 182 -6.08 -8.80 15.22
C THR A 182 -6.22 -7.28 15.11
N GLU A 183 -5.48 -6.66 14.20
CA GLU A 183 -5.54 -5.21 14.00
C GLU A 183 -6.93 -4.73 13.60
N GLY A 184 -7.63 -5.44 12.71
CA GLY A 184 -8.99 -5.11 12.29
C GLY A 184 -9.95 -5.04 13.47
N ALA A 185 -9.87 -6.00 14.39
CA ALA A 185 -10.69 -6.01 15.61
C ALA A 185 -10.37 -4.84 16.56
N LEU A 186 -9.10 -4.39 16.59
CA LEU A 186 -8.65 -3.41 17.58
C LEU A 186 -8.96 -1.94 17.20
N TYR A 187 -9.07 -1.62 15.91
CA TYR A 187 -9.32 -0.23 15.49
C TYR A 187 -10.42 -0.02 14.44
N ALA A 188 -10.92 -1.09 13.82
CA ALA A 188 -11.91 -1.00 12.73
C ALA A 188 -13.21 -1.79 13.00
N ALA A 189 -13.40 -2.28 14.22
CA ALA A 189 -14.65 -2.90 14.64
C ALA A 189 -15.72 -1.84 14.92
N SER A 190 -16.92 -1.99 14.33
CA SER A 190 -18.10 -1.20 14.69
C SER A 190 -18.59 -1.55 16.09
N SER A 191 -19.51 -0.74 16.66
CA SER A 191 -20.01 -0.95 18.04
C SER A 191 -20.84 -2.24 18.18
N ASP A 192 -21.42 -2.75 17.10
CA ASP A 192 -22.10 -4.05 17.04
C ASP A 192 -21.15 -5.23 16.79
N GLY A 193 -19.84 -4.97 16.78
CA GLY A 193 -18.78 -5.97 16.66
C GLY A 193 -18.49 -6.45 15.25
N GLU A 194 -18.96 -5.76 14.20
CA GLU A 194 -18.67 -6.13 12.82
C GLU A 194 -17.27 -5.64 12.40
N VAL A 195 -16.46 -6.53 11.82
CA VAL A 195 -15.11 -6.24 11.31
C VAL A 195 -15.01 -6.64 9.85
N ASN A 196 -14.79 -5.68 8.97
CA ASN A 196 -14.67 -5.94 7.55
C ASN A 196 -13.19 -5.82 7.11
N ILE A 197 -12.65 -6.91 6.53
CA ILE A 197 -11.29 -6.94 5.99
C ILE A 197 -11.33 -7.45 4.56
N HIS A 198 -10.64 -6.76 3.67
CA HIS A 198 -10.49 -7.13 2.28
C HIS A 198 -9.01 -7.37 1.95
N PHE A 199 -8.68 -8.53 1.40
CA PHE A 199 -7.34 -8.85 0.92
C PHE A 199 -7.32 -8.87 -0.60
N THR A 200 -6.35 -8.19 -1.22
CA THR A 200 -6.05 -8.41 -2.63
C THR A 200 -4.98 -9.48 -2.75
N VAL A 201 -5.26 -10.54 -3.46
CA VAL A 201 -4.42 -11.74 -3.54
C VAL A 201 -4.16 -12.12 -5.00
N SER A 202 -3.14 -12.93 -5.25
CA SER A 202 -2.97 -13.56 -6.56
C SER A 202 -3.89 -14.77 -6.71
N HIS A 203 -4.27 -15.07 -7.95
CA HIS A 203 -5.17 -16.17 -8.30
C HIS A 203 -4.70 -17.51 -7.72
N GLU A 204 -3.42 -17.81 -7.89
CA GLU A 204 -2.79 -19.05 -7.46
C GLU A 204 -2.86 -19.31 -5.95
N HIS A 205 -2.98 -18.26 -5.13
CA HIS A 205 -2.98 -18.36 -3.66
C HIS A 205 -4.34 -18.06 -3.01
N LEU A 206 -5.36 -17.73 -3.81
CA LEU A 206 -6.70 -17.44 -3.28
C LEU A 206 -7.27 -18.58 -2.44
N ALA A 207 -7.07 -19.83 -2.88
CA ALA A 207 -7.52 -21.02 -2.17
C ALA A 207 -6.84 -21.16 -0.79
N ASP A 208 -5.52 -20.90 -0.74
CA ASP A 208 -4.74 -20.98 0.49
C ASP A 208 -5.16 -19.93 1.52
N PHE A 209 -5.40 -18.69 1.06
CA PHE A 209 -5.94 -17.63 1.92
C PHE A 209 -7.33 -17.98 2.48
N LYS A 210 -8.22 -18.49 1.64
CA LYS A 210 -9.55 -18.93 2.07
C LYS A 210 -9.48 -20.08 3.09
N ALA A 211 -8.57 -21.03 2.88
CA ALA A 211 -8.34 -22.15 3.80
C ALA A 211 -7.83 -21.65 5.16
N LEU A 212 -6.89 -20.71 5.18
CA LEU A 212 -6.39 -20.10 6.41
C LEU A 212 -7.51 -19.36 7.17
N VAL A 213 -8.32 -18.58 6.47
CA VAL A 213 -9.50 -17.92 7.07
C VAL A 213 -10.47 -18.93 7.67
N ALA A 214 -10.84 -19.96 6.91
CA ALA A 214 -11.76 -20.99 7.39
C ALA A 214 -11.26 -21.68 8.68
N LYS A 215 -9.95 -21.89 8.77
CA LYS A 215 -9.30 -22.51 9.94
C LYS A 215 -9.26 -21.58 11.16
N LYS A 216 -9.11 -20.27 10.96
CA LYS A 216 -8.76 -19.33 12.03
C LYS A 216 -9.88 -18.39 12.47
N LYS A 217 -10.80 -18.07 11.58
CA LYS A 217 -11.83 -17.04 11.79
C LYS A 217 -12.59 -17.19 13.10
N VAL A 218 -13.08 -18.38 13.38
CA VAL A 218 -13.92 -18.66 14.58
C VAL A 218 -13.17 -18.41 15.89
N ASP A 219 -11.87 -18.76 15.93
CA ASP A 219 -11.04 -18.54 17.11
C ASP A 219 -10.79 -17.04 17.35
N TYR A 220 -10.57 -16.28 16.28
CA TYR A 220 -10.42 -14.83 16.36
C TYR A 220 -11.73 -14.11 16.72
N GLU A 221 -12.87 -14.53 16.16
CA GLU A 221 -14.19 -14.03 16.54
C GLU A 221 -14.46 -14.21 18.04
N ARG A 222 -14.17 -15.40 18.56
CA ARG A 222 -14.29 -15.71 20.00
C ARG A 222 -13.34 -14.89 20.86
N ARG A 223 -12.07 -14.72 20.39
CA ARG A 223 -11.01 -14.02 21.14
C ARG A 223 -11.33 -12.54 21.32
N TYR A 224 -11.86 -11.88 20.27
CA TYR A 224 -12.12 -10.44 20.27
C TYR A 224 -13.60 -10.08 20.48
N GLY A 225 -14.49 -11.05 20.53
CA GLY A 225 -15.93 -10.79 20.66
C GLY A 225 -16.52 -10.07 19.44
N VAL A 226 -16.03 -10.35 18.25
CA VAL A 226 -16.40 -9.70 16.99
C VAL A 226 -16.88 -10.71 15.96
N ARG A 227 -17.44 -10.22 14.85
CA ARG A 227 -17.79 -11.00 13.68
C ARG A 227 -16.97 -10.50 12.47
N TYR A 228 -16.18 -11.37 11.86
CA TYR A 228 -15.38 -11.01 10.67
C TYR A 228 -16.14 -11.23 9.38
N HIS A 229 -16.12 -10.22 8.52
CA HIS A 229 -16.46 -10.27 7.10
C HIS A 229 -15.19 -10.14 6.29
N ILE A 230 -14.65 -11.28 5.85
CA ILE A 230 -13.39 -11.32 5.10
C ILE A 230 -13.71 -11.58 3.64
N SER A 231 -13.27 -10.67 2.79
CA SER A 231 -13.44 -10.74 1.33
C SER A 231 -12.09 -10.70 0.61
N PHE A 232 -12.08 -11.17 -0.62
CA PHE A 232 -10.90 -11.25 -1.45
C PHE A 232 -11.19 -10.70 -2.84
N SER A 233 -10.20 -10.08 -3.45
CA SER A 233 -10.19 -9.79 -4.89
C SER A 233 -8.81 -10.09 -5.47
N GLU A 234 -8.78 -10.25 -6.77
CA GLU A 234 -7.56 -10.39 -7.57
C GLU A 234 -7.36 -9.09 -8.36
N GLN A 235 -6.11 -8.78 -8.72
CA GLN A 235 -5.87 -7.69 -9.65
C GLN A 235 -6.61 -7.97 -10.95
N LYS A 236 -7.35 -6.98 -11.44
CA LYS A 236 -8.16 -7.15 -12.67
C LYS A 236 -7.25 -7.30 -13.90
N PRO A 237 -7.46 -8.31 -14.77
CA PRO A 237 -6.70 -8.46 -16.01
C PRO A 237 -6.76 -7.24 -16.93
N SER A 238 -7.85 -6.44 -16.85
CA SER A 238 -8.00 -5.18 -17.58
C SER A 238 -7.00 -4.10 -17.18
N THR A 239 -6.31 -4.26 -16.04
CA THR A 239 -5.26 -3.35 -15.57
C THR A 239 -3.85 -3.80 -15.95
N ASP A 240 -3.71 -4.92 -16.66
CA ASP A 240 -2.42 -5.34 -17.19
C ASP A 240 -1.94 -4.35 -18.26
N THR A 241 -0.63 -4.19 -18.34
CA THR A 241 0.00 -3.29 -19.30
C THR A 241 0.81 -4.08 -20.34
N ILE A 242 0.81 -3.59 -21.57
CA ILE A 242 1.63 -4.21 -22.62
C ILE A 242 3.12 -4.05 -22.29
N ALA A 243 3.91 -5.09 -22.57
CA ALA A 243 5.36 -5.00 -22.52
C ALA A 243 5.92 -4.70 -23.93
N VAL A 244 7.05 -3.98 -23.98
CA VAL A 244 7.73 -3.68 -25.24
C VAL A 244 9.20 -4.11 -25.20
N ASP A 245 9.79 -4.27 -26.37
CA ASP A 245 11.23 -4.52 -26.55
C ASP A 245 12.06 -3.23 -26.46
N ALA A 246 13.35 -3.33 -26.75
CA ALA A 246 14.27 -2.19 -26.74
C ALA A 246 13.87 -1.08 -27.73
N ASN A 247 13.17 -1.42 -28.81
CA ASN A 247 12.73 -0.51 -29.87
C ASN A 247 11.34 0.11 -29.59
N ASN A 248 10.74 -0.17 -28.42
CA ASN A 248 9.36 0.19 -28.04
C ASN A 248 8.28 -0.48 -28.92
N GLU A 249 8.60 -1.62 -29.55
CA GLU A 249 7.62 -2.45 -30.24
C GLU A 249 7.06 -3.51 -29.29
N PRO A 250 5.77 -3.96 -29.45
CA PRO A 250 5.18 -4.93 -28.58
C PRO A 250 6.05 -6.19 -28.43
N PHE A 251 6.43 -6.50 -27.18
CA PHE A 251 7.17 -7.72 -26.89
C PHE A 251 6.27 -8.92 -27.12
N ARG A 252 6.68 -9.84 -27.99
CA ARG A 252 5.88 -11.00 -28.37
C ARG A 252 6.46 -12.29 -27.82
N GLU A 253 5.57 -13.11 -27.27
CA GLU A 253 5.83 -14.48 -26.86
C GLU A 253 4.87 -15.41 -27.61
N ASN A 254 5.41 -16.39 -28.34
CA ASN A 254 4.63 -17.29 -29.20
C ASN A 254 3.68 -16.53 -30.17
N GLY A 255 4.16 -15.41 -30.73
CA GLY A 255 3.42 -14.58 -31.69
C GLY A 255 2.41 -13.60 -31.06
N ARG A 256 2.07 -13.72 -29.77
CA ARG A 256 1.12 -12.85 -29.05
C ARG A 256 1.84 -11.75 -28.26
N PRO A 257 1.26 -10.54 -28.13
CA PRO A 257 1.76 -9.51 -27.25
C PRO A 257 1.81 -9.97 -25.79
N LEU A 258 2.89 -9.66 -25.10
CA LEU A 258 3.02 -9.95 -23.68
C LEU A 258 2.41 -8.81 -22.86
N PHE A 259 1.49 -9.16 -21.97
CA PHE A 259 0.97 -8.27 -20.93
C PHE A 259 1.58 -8.62 -19.57
N ARG A 260 1.73 -7.63 -18.73
CA ARG A 260 2.24 -7.76 -17.37
C ARG A 260 1.35 -7.02 -16.39
N PRO A 261 1.30 -7.47 -15.12
CA PRO A 261 0.60 -6.72 -14.07
C PRO A 261 1.09 -5.26 -14.01
N GLY A 262 0.16 -4.32 -13.95
CA GLY A 262 0.44 -2.88 -13.93
C GLY A 262 1.01 -2.34 -12.61
N GLY A 263 1.48 -3.20 -11.72
CA GLY A 263 1.98 -2.83 -10.39
C GLY A 263 0.83 -2.57 -9.39
N HIS A 264 1.19 -2.04 -8.21
CA HIS A 264 0.17 -1.78 -7.17
C HIS A 264 -0.81 -0.64 -7.53
N GLY A 265 -0.50 0.17 -8.54
CA GLY A 265 -1.42 1.17 -9.08
C GLY A 265 -2.69 0.59 -9.67
N ALA A 266 -2.61 -0.63 -10.22
CA ALA A 266 -3.77 -1.38 -10.70
C ALA A 266 -4.84 -1.59 -9.61
N LEU A 267 -4.46 -1.61 -8.35
CA LEU A 267 -5.36 -1.83 -7.22
C LEU A 267 -6.33 -0.67 -6.95
N ILE A 268 -6.21 0.46 -7.65
CA ILE A 268 -7.22 1.52 -7.59
C ILE A 268 -8.59 1.00 -8.07
N GLU A 269 -8.60 0.09 -9.05
CA GLU A 269 -9.82 -0.55 -9.53
C GLU A 269 -10.44 -1.50 -8.47
N ASN A 270 -9.61 -2.22 -7.72
CA ASN A 270 -10.06 -3.04 -6.60
C ASN A 270 -10.61 -2.16 -5.47
N LEU A 271 -9.93 -1.06 -5.16
CA LEU A 271 -10.39 -0.09 -4.16
C LEU A 271 -11.73 0.54 -4.56
N ASN A 272 -11.90 0.84 -5.85
CA ASN A 272 -13.13 1.37 -6.41
C ASN A 272 -14.33 0.43 -6.26
N ASP A 273 -14.12 -0.88 -6.23
CA ASP A 273 -15.19 -1.86 -6.06
C ASP A 273 -15.65 -2.00 -4.59
N ILE A 274 -14.85 -1.54 -3.64
CA ILE A 274 -15.17 -1.69 -2.22
C ILE A 274 -16.37 -0.81 -1.83
N ASP A 275 -17.35 -1.45 -1.21
CA ASP A 275 -18.49 -0.78 -0.60
C ASP A 275 -18.18 -0.46 0.86
N ALA A 276 -17.73 0.77 1.11
CA ALA A 276 -17.40 1.27 2.45
C ALA A 276 -17.60 2.78 2.53
N GLU A 277 -17.70 3.31 3.73
CA GLU A 277 -17.66 4.75 4.03
C GLU A 277 -16.21 5.18 4.27
N ILE A 278 -15.49 4.40 5.07
CA ILE A 278 -14.07 4.62 5.37
C ILE A 278 -13.27 3.35 5.08
N ILE A 279 -12.09 3.53 4.50
CA ILE A 279 -11.18 2.45 4.11
C ILE A 279 -9.80 2.71 4.71
N PHE A 280 -9.32 1.79 5.56
CA PHE A 280 -7.91 1.74 5.96
C PHE A 280 -7.11 0.93 4.96
N VAL A 281 -5.93 1.42 4.58
CA VAL A 281 -4.98 0.69 3.72
C VAL A 281 -3.68 0.48 4.48
N LYS A 282 -3.19 -0.75 4.51
CA LYS A 282 -1.90 -1.10 5.14
C LYS A 282 -1.29 -2.31 4.43
N ASN A 283 0.02 -2.28 4.22
CA ASN A 283 0.74 -3.40 3.60
C ASN A 283 0.74 -4.65 4.48
N ILE A 284 0.69 -5.83 3.82
CA ILE A 284 0.64 -7.15 4.49
C ILE A 284 1.81 -7.40 5.42
N ASP A 285 2.98 -6.87 5.13
CA ASP A 285 4.22 -7.15 5.85
C ASP A 285 4.55 -6.16 6.99
N ASN A 286 3.73 -5.09 7.14
CA ASN A 286 3.92 -4.12 8.21
C ASN A 286 3.05 -4.49 9.43
N VAL A 287 3.48 -5.48 10.17
CA VAL A 287 2.78 -6.00 11.36
C VAL A 287 3.76 -6.27 12.51
N VAL A 288 3.26 -6.25 13.72
CA VAL A 288 4.03 -6.54 14.94
C VAL A 288 3.25 -7.50 15.86
N PRO A 289 3.92 -8.19 16.80
CA PRO A 289 3.24 -9.00 17.79
C PRO A 289 2.38 -8.16 18.76
N ASP A 290 1.43 -8.81 19.46
CA ASP A 290 0.43 -8.15 20.31
C ASP A 290 1.04 -7.15 21.31
N ARG A 291 2.19 -7.49 21.91
CA ARG A 291 2.88 -6.64 22.89
C ARG A 291 3.34 -5.27 22.36
N LEU A 292 3.41 -5.11 21.02
CA LEU A 292 3.86 -3.89 20.34
C LEU A 292 2.76 -3.22 19.48
N LYS A 293 1.52 -3.72 19.53
CA LYS A 293 0.43 -3.20 18.68
C LYS A 293 -0.15 -1.87 19.14
N GLU A 294 0.03 -1.52 20.41
CA GLU A 294 -0.61 -0.31 20.98
C GLU A 294 -0.34 0.95 20.15
N PRO A 295 0.92 1.31 19.80
CA PRO A 295 1.16 2.51 18.98
C PRO A 295 0.45 2.43 17.61
N THR A 296 0.48 1.29 16.94
CA THR A 296 -0.21 1.09 15.65
C THR A 296 -1.72 1.32 15.81
N VAL A 297 -2.35 0.70 16.80
CA VAL A 297 -3.79 0.83 17.05
C VAL A 297 -4.17 2.27 17.37
N ARG A 298 -3.42 2.90 18.28
CA ARG A 298 -3.64 4.29 18.69
C ARG A 298 -3.57 5.24 17.50
N PHE A 299 -2.51 5.17 16.70
CA PHE A 299 -2.33 6.08 15.58
C PHE A 299 -3.25 5.79 14.41
N LYS A 300 -3.67 4.53 14.21
CA LYS A 300 -4.77 4.21 13.26
C LYS A 300 -6.07 4.90 13.65
N LYS A 301 -6.45 4.87 14.93
CA LYS A 301 -7.61 5.59 15.44
C LYS A 301 -7.47 7.11 15.28
N ILE A 302 -6.28 7.66 15.54
CA ILE A 302 -5.99 9.10 15.39
C ILE A 302 -6.18 9.54 13.94
N ILE A 303 -5.53 8.88 12.97
CA ILE A 303 -5.69 9.27 11.56
C ILE A 303 -7.13 9.06 11.07
N GLY A 304 -7.84 8.07 11.61
CA GLY A 304 -9.28 7.89 11.39
C GLY A 304 -10.09 9.09 11.90
N GLY A 305 -9.82 9.56 13.11
CA GLY A 305 -10.46 10.74 13.70
C GLY A 305 -10.15 12.04 12.93
N VAL A 306 -8.91 12.21 12.47
CA VAL A 306 -8.53 13.33 11.58
C VAL A 306 -9.36 13.27 10.31
N LEU A 307 -9.51 12.10 9.68
CA LEU A 307 -10.34 11.92 8.49
C LEU A 307 -11.80 12.30 8.73
N VAL A 308 -12.40 11.81 9.82
CA VAL A 308 -13.80 12.10 10.18
C VAL A 308 -14.00 13.61 10.36
N SER A 309 -13.09 14.29 11.05
CA SER A 309 -13.12 15.74 11.23
C SER A 309 -13.10 16.48 9.88
N LEU A 310 -12.17 16.10 8.99
CA LEU A 310 -12.04 16.69 7.66
C LEU A 310 -13.28 16.45 6.80
N GLN A 311 -13.77 15.21 6.79
CA GLN A 311 -14.95 14.83 6.01
C GLN A 311 -16.19 15.62 6.46
N THR A 312 -16.39 15.79 7.75
CA THR A 312 -17.49 16.58 8.32
C THR A 312 -17.45 18.02 7.84
N GLU A 313 -16.26 18.65 7.90
CA GLU A 313 -16.10 20.05 7.49
C GLU A 313 -16.22 20.22 5.97
N ILE A 314 -15.60 19.34 5.19
CA ILE A 314 -15.71 19.32 3.73
C ILE A 314 -17.16 19.12 3.28
N ASN A 315 -17.90 18.18 3.88
CA ASN A 315 -19.30 17.92 3.54
C ASN A 315 -20.18 19.13 3.86
N ARG A 316 -19.92 19.85 4.95
CA ARG A 316 -20.60 21.11 5.29
C ARG A 316 -20.38 22.15 4.18
N TYR A 317 -19.13 22.35 3.74
CA TYR A 317 -18.80 23.29 2.68
C TYR A 317 -19.43 22.90 1.33
N ILE A 318 -19.34 21.63 0.93
CA ILE A 318 -19.94 21.15 -0.31
C ILE A 318 -21.46 21.36 -0.31
N THR A 319 -22.12 21.09 0.81
CA THR A 319 -23.57 21.28 0.97
C THR A 319 -23.92 22.76 0.84
N MET A 320 -23.17 23.65 1.46
CA MET A 320 -23.35 25.09 1.39
C MET A 320 -23.15 25.60 -0.06
N LEU A 321 -22.06 25.22 -0.72
CA LEU A 321 -21.76 25.59 -2.10
C LEU A 321 -22.85 25.09 -3.08
N LYS A 322 -23.27 23.84 -2.97
CA LYS A 322 -24.33 23.26 -3.82
C LYS A 322 -25.70 23.92 -3.60
N SER A 323 -25.96 24.45 -2.42
CA SER A 323 -27.22 25.15 -2.12
C SER A 323 -27.29 26.58 -2.67
N GLY A 324 -26.13 27.15 -3.04
CA GLY A 324 -26.02 28.56 -3.43
C GLY A 324 -26.24 29.56 -2.28
N LYS A 325 -26.37 29.07 -1.04
CA LYS A 325 -26.57 29.88 0.18
C LYS A 325 -25.25 30.07 0.91
N TYR A 326 -24.41 30.94 0.43
CA TYR A 326 -23.12 31.30 1.02
C TYR A 326 -22.85 32.79 0.90
N THR A 327 -22.06 33.32 1.80
CA THR A 327 -21.58 34.70 1.82
C THR A 327 -20.13 34.77 1.32
N ILE A 328 -19.63 35.96 1.07
CA ILE A 328 -18.20 36.17 0.75
C ILE A 328 -17.28 35.70 1.91
N ASP A 329 -17.73 35.84 3.15
CA ASP A 329 -16.95 35.39 4.31
C ASP A 329 -16.89 33.86 4.40
N ASP A 330 -17.96 33.14 4.02
CA ASP A 330 -17.95 31.70 3.88
C ASP A 330 -16.93 31.24 2.81
N LEU A 331 -16.89 31.93 1.66
CA LEU A 331 -15.91 31.62 0.60
C LEU A 331 -14.47 31.87 1.09
N ARG A 332 -14.24 32.93 1.86
CA ARG A 332 -12.94 33.22 2.48
C ARG A 332 -12.53 32.16 3.50
N GLU A 333 -13.46 31.69 4.32
CA GLU A 333 -13.23 30.58 5.25
C GLU A 333 -12.83 29.32 4.50
N MET A 334 -13.54 28.95 3.42
CA MET A 334 -13.25 27.80 2.59
C MET A 334 -11.87 27.88 1.91
N ILE A 335 -11.47 29.06 1.41
CA ILE A 335 -10.11 29.28 0.86
C ILE A 335 -9.06 29.08 1.95
N GLN A 336 -9.29 29.61 3.14
CA GLN A 336 -8.36 29.41 4.27
C GLN A 336 -8.26 27.94 4.66
N PHE A 337 -9.37 27.21 4.63
CA PHE A 337 -9.38 25.76 4.86
C PHE A 337 -8.53 25.02 3.82
N LEU A 338 -8.73 25.29 2.51
CA LEU A 338 -7.91 24.73 1.44
C LEU A 338 -6.42 24.98 1.68
N HIS A 339 -6.06 26.25 2.00
CA HIS A 339 -4.66 26.64 2.16
C HIS A 339 -4.00 26.06 3.41
N LYS A 340 -4.71 26.04 4.56
CA LYS A 340 -4.14 25.70 5.87
C LYS A 340 -4.28 24.22 6.23
N LYS A 341 -5.39 23.59 5.79
CA LYS A 341 -5.70 22.20 6.14
C LYS A 341 -5.31 21.22 5.03
N LEU A 342 -5.60 21.56 3.77
CA LEU A 342 -5.34 20.69 2.63
C LEU A 342 -4.07 21.07 1.85
N PHE A 343 -3.43 22.18 2.20
CA PHE A 343 -2.24 22.71 1.50
C PHE A 343 -2.45 22.89 -0.01
N VAL A 344 -3.72 23.08 -0.44
CA VAL A 344 -4.05 23.40 -1.82
C VAL A 344 -3.98 24.90 -2.02
N ARG A 345 -3.09 25.35 -2.92
CA ARG A 345 -2.89 26.77 -3.22
C ARG A 345 -3.01 27.00 -4.72
N ASN A 346 -3.65 28.13 -5.05
CA ASN A 346 -3.72 28.66 -6.39
C ASN A 346 -3.73 30.19 -6.32
N GLU A 347 -2.72 30.82 -6.85
CA GLU A 347 -2.60 32.30 -6.82
C GLU A 347 -3.67 33.01 -7.65
N GLU A 348 -4.22 32.34 -8.65
CA GLU A 348 -5.28 32.87 -9.51
C GLU A 348 -6.62 33.07 -8.77
N THR A 349 -6.80 32.42 -7.61
CA THR A 349 -8.05 32.53 -6.83
C THR A 349 -8.37 33.98 -6.39
N LYS A 350 -7.33 34.80 -6.23
CA LYS A 350 -7.51 36.23 -5.89
C LYS A 350 -8.13 37.06 -6.99
N HIS A 351 -8.19 36.56 -8.22
CA HIS A 351 -8.75 37.23 -9.40
C HIS A 351 -10.14 36.71 -9.81
N LEU A 352 -10.62 35.67 -9.12
CA LEU A 352 -11.92 35.05 -9.41
C LEU A 352 -13.06 35.86 -8.79
N GLU A 353 -14.12 36.06 -9.55
CA GLU A 353 -15.40 36.56 -9.02
C GLU A 353 -16.03 35.51 -8.10
N ASP A 354 -16.93 35.93 -7.19
CA ASP A 354 -17.51 35.06 -6.15
C ASP A 354 -18.12 33.76 -6.72
N ALA A 355 -18.81 33.82 -7.85
CA ALA A 355 -19.39 32.63 -8.47
C ALA A 355 -18.34 31.68 -9.05
N GLU A 356 -17.29 32.22 -9.65
CA GLU A 356 -16.15 31.42 -10.15
C GLU A 356 -15.36 30.78 -9.00
N LEU A 357 -15.16 31.57 -7.93
CA LEU A 357 -14.52 31.09 -6.71
C LEU A 357 -15.31 29.95 -6.07
N ALA A 358 -16.64 30.09 -6.00
CA ALA A 358 -17.50 29.00 -5.47
C ALA A 358 -17.40 27.71 -6.30
N LEU A 359 -17.38 27.84 -7.65
CA LEU A 359 -17.16 26.68 -8.54
C LEU A 359 -15.76 26.07 -8.38
N TYR A 360 -14.72 26.88 -8.22
CA TYR A 360 -13.38 26.42 -7.95
C TYR A 360 -13.31 25.63 -6.63
N LEU A 361 -13.87 26.20 -5.54
CA LEU A 361 -13.94 25.57 -4.23
C LEU A 361 -14.68 24.24 -4.29
N LEU A 362 -15.83 24.19 -4.96
CA LEU A 362 -16.60 22.96 -5.12
C LEU A 362 -15.78 21.87 -5.82
N ARG A 363 -15.06 22.21 -6.90
CA ARG A 363 -14.19 21.25 -7.60
C ARG A 363 -13.03 20.73 -6.74
N LYS A 364 -12.47 21.60 -5.87
CA LYS A 364 -11.34 21.21 -5.00
C LYS A 364 -11.76 20.46 -3.74
N LEU A 365 -12.99 20.64 -3.27
CA LEU A 365 -13.51 19.97 -2.07
C LEU A 365 -14.27 18.68 -2.40
N ASN A 366 -15.02 18.62 -3.52
CA ASN A 366 -15.83 17.45 -3.88
C ASN A 366 -14.98 16.35 -4.52
N ARG A 367 -14.14 15.71 -3.70
CA ARG A 367 -13.15 14.69 -4.07
C ARG A 367 -13.03 13.63 -2.98
N PRO A 368 -12.49 12.43 -3.30
CA PRO A 368 -12.06 11.51 -2.26
C PRO A 368 -11.05 12.17 -1.31
N ILE A 369 -11.04 11.72 -0.06
CA ILE A 369 -10.17 12.27 0.98
C ILE A 369 -9.25 11.15 1.48
N ARG A 370 -8.00 11.46 1.74
CA ARG A 370 -7.08 10.56 2.45
C ARG A 370 -6.31 11.29 3.55
N VAL A 371 -6.07 10.58 4.64
CA VAL A 371 -5.13 10.97 5.68
C VAL A 371 -4.02 9.91 5.72
N CYS A 372 -2.77 10.34 5.60
CA CYS A 372 -1.62 9.45 5.54
C CYS A 372 -0.71 9.69 6.74
N GLY A 373 -0.36 8.63 7.45
CA GLY A 373 0.70 8.65 8.45
C GLY A 373 2.05 8.85 7.78
N MET A 374 2.88 9.73 8.35
CA MET A 374 4.26 9.97 7.91
C MET A 374 5.21 9.71 9.05
N VAL A 375 6.24 8.93 8.80
CA VAL A 375 7.26 8.54 9.78
C VAL A 375 8.53 9.36 9.53
N ARG A 376 9.24 9.76 10.60
CA ARG A 376 10.55 10.39 10.47
C ARG A 376 11.51 9.48 9.72
N ASN A 377 12.24 10.06 8.77
CA ASN A 377 13.20 9.33 7.96
C ASN A 377 14.35 8.80 8.81
N SER A 378 14.57 7.49 8.75
CA SER A 378 15.66 6.78 9.43
C SER A 378 16.53 5.98 8.46
N GLY A 379 16.45 6.31 7.16
CA GLY A 379 17.18 5.62 6.09
C GLY A 379 16.42 4.48 5.42
N GLU A 380 15.13 4.31 5.75
CA GLU A 380 14.29 3.32 5.07
C GLU A 380 13.91 3.81 3.66
N PRO A 381 13.88 2.91 2.66
CA PRO A 381 13.44 3.26 1.31
C PRO A 381 11.92 3.42 1.26
N GLY A 382 11.46 4.41 0.51
CA GLY A 382 10.03 4.66 0.31
C GLY A 382 9.77 5.99 -0.37
N GLY A 383 8.51 6.23 -0.73
CA GLY A 383 8.07 7.52 -1.25
C GLY A 383 8.11 8.60 -0.17
N GLY A 384 8.44 9.82 -0.59
CA GLY A 384 8.46 10.98 0.28
C GLY A 384 7.18 11.80 0.19
N PRO A 385 6.81 12.52 1.27
CA PRO A 385 5.76 13.51 1.26
C PRO A 385 6.27 14.85 0.72
N PHE A 386 5.55 15.42 -0.26
CA PHE A 386 5.91 16.68 -0.91
C PHE A 386 4.71 17.62 -1.01
N ILE A 387 5.00 18.91 -1.08
CA ILE A 387 4.10 19.93 -1.64
C ILE A 387 4.51 20.09 -3.10
N ALA A 388 3.60 19.78 -4.00
CA ALA A 388 3.93 19.63 -5.40
C ALA A 388 2.93 20.31 -6.33
N TYR A 389 3.37 20.63 -7.53
CA TYR A 389 2.50 21.23 -8.57
C TYR A 389 1.65 20.14 -9.23
N ASN A 390 0.36 20.42 -9.33
CA ASN A 390 -0.61 19.62 -10.08
C ASN A 390 -0.68 20.10 -11.54
N GLN A 391 -1.31 19.31 -12.41
CA GLN A 391 -1.47 19.64 -13.82
C GLN A 391 -2.27 20.95 -14.06
N ASP A 392 -3.18 21.31 -13.16
CA ASP A 392 -3.99 22.53 -13.23
C ASP A 392 -3.30 23.77 -12.63
N GLY A 393 -1.99 23.69 -12.36
CA GLY A 393 -1.18 24.79 -11.82
C GLY A 393 -1.35 25.03 -10.33
N THR A 394 -2.23 24.31 -9.64
CA THR A 394 -2.34 24.38 -8.17
C THR A 394 -1.21 23.59 -7.51
N THR A 395 -0.96 23.83 -6.22
CA THR A 395 -0.11 22.95 -5.42
C THR A 395 -0.96 22.16 -4.45
N SER A 396 -0.50 20.95 -4.07
CA SER A 396 -1.13 20.11 -3.06
C SER A 396 -0.12 19.14 -2.44
N LEU A 397 -0.56 18.42 -1.39
CA LEU A 397 0.23 17.37 -0.76
C LEU A 397 0.22 16.12 -1.63
N GLN A 398 1.42 15.59 -1.94
CA GLN A 398 1.62 14.44 -2.80
C GLN A 398 2.64 13.47 -2.19
N ILE A 399 2.53 12.18 -2.53
CA ILE A 399 3.52 11.16 -2.19
C ILE A 399 4.19 10.71 -3.48
N TRP A 400 5.52 10.88 -3.58
CA TRP A 400 6.28 10.54 -4.77
C TRP A 400 7.52 9.71 -4.47
N GLU A 401 7.88 8.85 -5.42
CA GLU A 401 9.11 8.06 -5.39
C GLU A 401 10.26 8.84 -6.01
N SER A 402 11.50 8.53 -5.62
CA SER A 402 12.70 9.18 -6.15
C SER A 402 12.83 9.08 -7.67
N SER A 403 12.36 7.99 -8.26
CA SER A 403 12.38 7.78 -9.72
C SER A 403 11.49 8.74 -10.51
N GLN A 404 10.56 9.41 -9.85
CA GLN A 404 9.63 10.37 -10.44
C GLN A 404 10.15 11.82 -10.41
N ILE A 405 11.30 12.04 -9.77
CA ILE A 405 11.91 13.36 -9.56
C ILE A 405 13.17 13.48 -10.42
N ASP A 406 13.37 14.63 -11.05
CA ASP A 406 14.59 14.90 -11.82
C ASP A 406 15.77 15.16 -10.88
N MET A 407 16.49 14.09 -10.54
CA MET A 407 17.68 14.15 -9.68
C MET A 407 18.88 14.83 -10.37
N SER A 408 18.80 15.14 -11.66
CA SER A 408 19.81 15.94 -12.38
C SER A 408 19.60 17.45 -12.18
N ASN A 409 18.39 17.86 -11.78
CA ASN A 409 18.06 19.22 -11.41
C ASN A 409 18.50 19.47 -9.95
N PRO A 410 19.44 20.41 -9.69
CA PRO A 410 19.97 20.64 -8.35
C PRO A 410 18.89 21.04 -7.30
N ASP A 411 17.92 21.88 -7.71
CA ASP A 411 16.85 22.35 -6.82
C ASP A 411 15.91 21.19 -6.44
N ALA A 412 15.51 20.37 -7.41
CA ALA A 412 14.66 19.21 -7.17
C ALA A 412 15.36 18.17 -6.28
N LYS A 413 16.66 17.96 -6.52
CA LYS A 413 17.49 17.08 -5.70
C LYS A 413 17.62 17.58 -4.26
N GLU A 414 17.88 18.87 -4.04
CA GLU A 414 17.96 19.48 -2.72
C GLU A 414 16.63 19.33 -1.97
N GLN A 415 15.51 19.60 -2.65
CA GLN A 415 14.18 19.41 -2.07
C GLN A 415 13.91 17.96 -1.68
N PHE A 416 14.34 16.99 -2.48
CA PHE A 416 14.20 15.57 -2.17
C PHE A 416 15.09 15.16 -0.98
N GLU A 417 16.36 15.55 -0.99
CA GLU A 417 17.34 15.19 0.05
C GLU A 417 17.07 15.87 1.40
N SER A 418 16.40 17.02 1.39
CA SER A 418 15.96 17.72 2.60
C SER A 418 14.74 17.08 3.28
N GLY A 419 14.16 16.03 2.69
CA GLY A 419 12.99 15.33 3.21
C GLY A 419 13.23 14.73 4.60
N THR A 420 12.40 15.14 5.57
CA THR A 420 12.49 14.70 6.96
C THR A 420 11.64 13.47 7.28
N HIS A 421 10.73 13.10 6.38
CA HIS A 421 9.76 12.04 6.58
C HIS A 421 9.61 11.20 5.31
N PHE A 422 9.07 9.99 5.48
CA PHE A 422 8.70 9.12 4.38
C PHE A 422 7.30 8.51 4.61
N ASN A 423 6.72 7.94 3.54
CA ASN A 423 5.42 7.29 3.56
C ASN A 423 5.56 5.80 3.91
N PRO A 424 5.10 5.35 5.10
CA PRO A 424 5.12 3.94 5.49
C PRO A 424 3.99 3.11 4.86
N VAL A 425 3.15 3.71 4.00
CA VAL A 425 1.89 3.13 3.50
C VAL A 425 0.93 2.80 4.65
N ASP A 426 0.60 3.84 5.40
CA ASP A 426 -0.33 3.82 6.51
C ASP A 426 -1.36 4.94 6.30
N LEU A 427 -2.49 4.61 5.69
CA LEU A 427 -3.47 5.62 5.28
C LEU A 427 -4.91 5.18 5.53
N VAL A 428 -5.78 6.17 5.64
CA VAL A 428 -7.22 6.03 5.76
C VAL A 428 -7.91 6.95 4.77
N CYS A 429 -8.98 6.44 4.12
CA CYS A 429 -9.66 7.09 3.00
C CYS A 429 -11.15 7.22 3.24
N ALA A 430 -11.74 8.36 2.80
CA ALA A 430 -13.18 8.52 2.61
C ALA A 430 -13.48 8.62 1.12
N VAL A 431 -14.32 7.70 0.62
CA VAL A 431 -14.53 7.47 -0.82
C VAL A 431 -15.97 7.74 -1.27
N ARG A 432 -16.75 8.43 -0.41
CA ARG A 432 -18.13 8.84 -0.70
C ARG A 432 -18.29 10.34 -0.57
N ASP A 433 -19.18 10.90 -1.38
CA ASP A 433 -19.52 12.32 -1.35
C ASP A 433 -20.44 12.69 -0.17
N ASN A 434 -20.83 13.97 -0.09
CA ASN A 434 -21.72 14.49 0.94
C ASN A 434 -23.16 13.93 0.90
N LYS A 435 -23.52 13.14 -0.10
CA LYS A 435 -24.80 12.43 -0.20
C LYS A 435 -24.65 10.92 0.04
N GLY A 436 -23.45 10.44 0.31
CA GLY A 436 -23.14 9.03 0.46
C GLY A 436 -22.96 8.28 -0.86
N GLU A 437 -22.89 8.98 -1.99
CA GLU A 437 -22.60 8.37 -3.29
C GLU A 437 -21.11 8.10 -3.45
N LYS A 438 -20.76 6.94 -4.02
CA LYS A 438 -19.36 6.59 -4.25
C LYS A 438 -18.74 7.48 -5.33
N TYR A 439 -17.51 7.94 -5.09
CA TYR A 439 -16.67 8.48 -6.15
C TYR A 439 -16.22 7.38 -7.10
N ASP A 440 -16.09 7.70 -8.38
CA ASP A 440 -15.43 6.86 -9.39
C ASP A 440 -13.91 7.11 -9.32
N LEU A 441 -13.22 6.32 -8.48
CA LEU A 441 -11.82 6.57 -8.11
C LEU A 441 -10.85 6.65 -9.29
N PRO A 442 -10.99 5.86 -10.36
CA PRO A 442 -10.14 5.99 -11.55
C PRO A 442 -10.12 7.38 -12.20
N LYS A 443 -11.17 8.19 -12.01
CA LYS A 443 -11.20 9.58 -12.52
C LYS A 443 -10.24 10.54 -11.82
N TYR A 444 -9.72 10.15 -10.68
CA TYR A 444 -8.83 10.97 -9.84
C TYR A 444 -7.35 10.55 -9.96
N VAL A 445 -7.03 9.69 -10.94
CA VAL A 445 -5.67 9.22 -11.22
C VAL A 445 -4.94 10.21 -12.12
N ASP A 446 -3.73 10.61 -11.74
CA ASP A 446 -2.83 11.31 -12.65
C ASP A 446 -2.06 10.32 -13.52
N LYS A 447 -2.50 10.13 -14.74
CA LYS A 447 -1.90 9.18 -15.70
C LYS A 447 -0.43 9.51 -16.05
N ASN A 448 0.02 10.75 -15.85
CA ASN A 448 1.40 11.17 -16.15
C ASN A 448 2.42 10.73 -15.09
N THR A 449 1.96 10.05 -14.04
CA THR A 449 2.81 9.60 -12.93
C THR A 449 3.14 8.10 -12.97
N GLY A 450 2.85 7.43 -14.08
CA GLY A 450 3.36 6.09 -14.36
C GLY A 450 4.88 6.07 -14.51
N PHE A 451 5.48 4.91 -14.59
CA PHE A 451 6.90 4.79 -14.89
C PHE A 451 7.23 3.52 -15.68
N ILE A 452 8.39 3.55 -16.35
CA ILE A 452 8.87 2.44 -17.17
C ILE A 452 10.00 1.77 -16.41
N SER A 453 9.91 0.45 -16.24
CA SER A 453 10.93 -0.38 -15.61
C SER A 453 11.52 -1.38 -16.59
N LEU A 454 12.84 -1.60 -16.49
CA LEU A 454 13.51 -2.65 -17.23
C LEU A 454 13.33 -3.99 -16.52
N LYS A 455 12.93 -4.99 -17.26
CA LYS A 455 12.71 -6.37 -16.80
C LYS A 455 13.35 -7.34 -17.79
N SER A 456 13.28 -8.62 -17.45
CA SER A 456 13.67 -9.69 -18.39
C SER A 456 12.65 -10.82 -18.36
N LYS A 457 12.51 -11.52 -19.48
CA LYS A 457 11.77 -12.76 -19.59
C LYS A 457 12.48 -13.73 -20.51
N ASN A 458 12.78 -14.94 -20.02
CA ASN A 458 13.50 -15.98 -20.77
C ASN A 458 14.83 -15.47 -21.37
N GLY A 459 15.59 -14.68 -20.60
CA GLY A 459 16.88 -14.10 -21.03
C GLY A 459 16.78 -12.92 -22.01
N ARG A 460 15.55 -12.50 -22.39
CA ARG A 460 15.33 -11.34 -23.25
C ARG A 460 14.93 -10.13 -22.41
N GLU A 461 15.59 -9.00 -22.65
CA GLU A 461 15.22 -7.73 -22.01
C GLU A 461 13.90 -7.21 -22.56
N LEU A 462 13.11 -6.58 -21.70
CA LEU A 462 11.86 -5.90 -22.03
C LEU A 462 11.67 -4.67 -21.13
N LYS A 463 10.84 -3.75 -21.62
CA LYS A 463 10.33 -2.63 -20.84
C LYS A 463 8.91 -2.95 -20.39
N ALA A 464 8.64 -2.73 -19.11
CA ALA A 464 7.31 -2.84 -18.51
C ALA A 464 6.83 -1.48 -18.06
N LEU A 465 5.57 -1.14 -18.34
CA LEU A 465 4.93 0.05 -17.86
C LEU A 465 4.23 -0.26 -16.55
N GLU A 466 4.51 0.52 -15.52
CA GLU A 466 3.81 0.47 -14.25
C GLU A 466 2.85 1.65 -14.15
N LEU A 467 1.61 1.36 -13.79
CA LEU A 467 0.56 2.36 -13.61
C LEU A 467 0.90 3.29 -12.44
N PRO A 468 0.32 4.51 -12.39
CA PRO A 468 0.47 5.39 -11.23
C PRO A 468 0.21 4.65 -9.93
N GLY A 469 1.19 4.64 -9.02
CA GLY A 469 1.12 3.84 -7.79
C GLY A 469 -0.09 4.17 -6.93
N LEU A 470 -0.67 3.18 -6.23
CA LEU A 470 -1.94 3.30 -5.52
C LEU A 470 -2.01 4.50 -4.58
N TRP A 471 -0.97 4.68 -3.75
CA TRP A 471 -0.88 5.82 -2.81
C TRP A 471 -0.06 7.00 -3.33
N ASN A 472 0.41 6.93 -4.59
CA ASN A 472 1.11 7.99 -5.29
C ASN A 472 0.16 8.65 -6.30
N GLY A 473 0.43 8.53 -7.60
CA GLY A 473 -0.34 9.16 -8.65
C GLY A 473 -1.78 8.67 -8.82
N ALA A 474 -2.11 7.46 -8.36
CA ALA A 474 -3.50 6.99 -8.39
C ALA A 474 -4.42 7.74 -7.42
N MET A 475 -3.86 8.37 -6.38
CA MET A 475 -4.59 9.25 -5.45
C MET A 475 -4.13 10.71 -5.56
N SER A 476 -3.56 11.12 -6.69
CA SER A 476 -3.01 12.47 -6.89
C SER A 476 -4.07 13.55 -6.75
N ASP A 477 -5.27 13.33 -7.31
CA ASP A 477 -6.34 14.33 -7.30
C ASP A 477 -7.30 14.16 -6.09
N TRP A 478 -6.80 13.63 -4.99
CA TRP A 478 -7.53 13.49 -3.73
C TRP A 478 -7.18 14.62 -2.76
N SER A 479 -8.15 15.01 -1.92
CA SER A 479 -7.86 15.83 -0.75
C SER A 479 -6.97 15.06 0.22
N THR A 480 -5.75 15.55 0.45
CA THR A 480 -4.70 14.82 1.19
C THR A 480 -4.28 15.60 2.43
N VAL A 481 -4.13 14.90 3.56
CA VAL A 481 -3.53 15.42 4.78
C VAL A 481 -2.48 14.42 5.28
N PHE A 482 -1.33 14.92 5.71
CA PHE A 482 -0.26 14.15 6.34
C PHE A 482 -0.26 14.37 7.85
N VAL A 483 -0.10 13.28 8.61
CA VAL A 483 0.00 13.29 10.07
C VAL A 483 1.27 12.59 10.48
N GLU A 484 2.10 13.24 11.32
CA GLU A 484 3.27 12.59 11.90
C GLU A 484 2.85 11.42 12.80
N VAL A 485 3.38 10.24 12.53
CA VAL A 485 3.17 9.02 13.32
C VAL A 485 4.53 8.49 13.80
N PRO A 486 4.60 7.82 14.96
CA PRO A 486 5.88 7.35 15.50
C PRO A 486 6.44 6.19 14.68
N ALA A 487 7.77 6.05 14.73
CA ALA A 487 8.50 5.00 14.01
C ALA A 487 8.04 3.58 14.38
N GLU A 488 7.53 3.39 15.59
CA GLU A 488 6.99 2.13 16.10
C GLU A 488 5.77 1.61 15.31
N THR A 489 5.13 2.48 14.51
CA THR A 489 4.03 2.07 13.60
C THR A 489 4.52 1.43 12.30
N PHE A 490 5.83 1.47 12.03
CA PHE A 490 6.43 0.98 10.80
C PHE A 490 7.51 -0.08 11.03
N ASN A 491 7.12 -1.33 10.88
CA ASN A 491 7.98 -2.50 11.10
C ASN A 491 7.83 -3.50 9.94
N PRO A 492 8.23 -3.14 8.71
CA PRO A 492 8.06 -4.01 7.56
C PRO A 492 9.06 -5.17 7.58
N VAL A 493 8.63 -6.31 7.06
CA VAL A 493 9.48 -7.49 6.82
C VAL A 493 9.88 -7.51 5.35
N LYS A 494 11.08 -7.07 5.03
CA LYS A 494 11.63 -7.04 3.66
C LYS A 494 12.45 -8.29 3.36
N THR A 495 13.23 -8.76 4.33
CA THR A 495 14.01 -10.00 4.27
C THR A 495 13.59 -10.95 5.39
N VAL A 496 13.89 -12.24 5.28
CA VAL A 496 13.55 -13.20 6.34
C VAL A 496 14.23 -12.86 7.67
N ASN A 497 15.44 -12.31 7.62
CA ASN A 497 16.18 -11.91 8.82
C ASN A 497 15.58 -10.69 9.54
N ASP A 498 14.67 -9.95 8.91
CA ASP A 498 13.93 -8.89 9.60
C ASP A 498 13.05 -9.47 10.71
N LEU A 499 12.58 -10.72 10.56
CA LEU A 499 11.83 -11.42 11.60
C LEU A 499 12.65 -11.69 12.88
N LEU A 500 13.98 -11.53 12.83
CA LEU A 500 14.88 -11.62 13.99
C LEU A 500 15.08 -10.29 14.72
N ARG A 501 14.49 -9.20 14.20
CA ARG A 501 14.54 -7.90 14.90
C ARG A 501 13.70 -7.95 16.18
N PRO A 502 14.06 -7.19 17.23
CA PRO A 502 13.28 -7.15 18.49
C PRO A 502 11.79 -6.84 18.30
N GLN A 503 11.45 -6.09 17.24
CA GLN A 503 10.07 -5.74 16.90
C GLN A 503 9.22 -6.94 16.43
N HIS A 504 9.85 -8.04 16.04
CA HIS A 504 9.19 -9.26 15.55
C HIS A 504 9.36 -10.48 16.46
N GLN A 505 10.11 -10.33 17.58
CA GLN A 505 10.39 -11.42 18.54
C GLN A 505 9.45 -11.43 19.74
#